data_2159ce07ce8ed4b9f0c0421203349f12
#
_entry.id   2159ce07ce8ed4b9f0c0421203349f12
#
_cell.length_a   1.000
_cell.length_b   1.000
_cell.length_c   1.000
_cell.angle_alpha   90.00
_cell.angle_beta   90.00
_cell.angle_gamma   90.00
#
_symmetry.space_group_name_H-M   'P 1'
#
loop_
_entity.id
_entity.type
_entity.pdbx_description
1 polymer ?
#
loop_
_entity_poly.entity_id
_entity_poly.type
_entity_poly.pdbx_seq_one_letter_code
_entity_poly.pdbx_strand_id
1 'polypeptide(L)'
;MTDVISATASYERWMALHTAIVRRDLALKHQRMADSPFVFLRATFYRWVDLFPTVCSDLMDSPHLMAVGDLHVENFGTWRDREGRLVWGVNDLDEASSLPYVNDLVRLATSVALGIDRGDLRLRFGDACEAICDGYLSSLDCGGEPIVLSERHRALRDVALSEARDPKKFWANMEELPRTTRVTPDVVRVLEQALPDRNVPYTVRTRVAGVGSLGRPRFVALAEYEGGWLAREAKALGLV
;
A
#
# COMPACT_ATOMS: atom_id res chain seq x y z
N MET A 1 6.31 8.42 26.52
CA MET A 1 6.30 8.00 25.10
C MET A 1 7.24 6.81 24.95
N THR A 2 6.77 5.65 24.49
CA THR A 2 7.60 4.45 24.27
C THR A 2 8.65 4.73 23.19
N ASP A 3 9.90 4.29 23.37
CA ASP A 3 10.91 4.44 22.32
C ASP A 3 10.61 3.55 21.11
N VAL A 4 11.23 3.88 19.96
CA VAL A 4 10.95 3.22 18.69
C VAL A 4 11.31 1.73 18.69
N ILE A 5 12.37 1.36 19.36
CA ILE A 5 12.88 -0.04 19.41
C ILE A 5 11.87 -0.89 20.18
N SER A 6 11.45 -0.43 21.35
CA SER A 6 10.47 -1.11 22.21
C SER A 6 9.09 -1.21 21.54
N ALA A 7 8.65 -0.15 20.84
CA ALA A 7 7.37 -0.15 20.10
C ALA A 7 7.42 -1.16 18.94
N THR A 8 8.52 -1.16 18.16
CA THR A 8 8.73 -2.12 17.06
C THR A 8 8.76 -3.55 17.56
N ALA A 9 9.51 -3.83 18.61
CA ALA A 9 9.59 -5.17 19.20
C ALA A 9 8.23 -5.65 19.74
N SER A 10 7.42 -4.76 20.28
CA SER A 10 6.07 -5.10 20.75
C SER A 10 5.13 -5.44 19.60
N TYR A 11 5.14 -4.64 18.54
CA TYR A 11 4.37 -4.90 17.33
C TYR A 11 4.78 -6.23 16.66
N GLU A 12 6.06 -6.52 16.57
CA GLU A 12 6.56 -7.76 15.96
C GLU A 12 6.21 -9.01 16.78
N ARG A 13 6.24 -8.91 18.12
CA ARG A 13 5.72 -9.98 18.99
C ARG A 13 4.24 -10.22 18.75
N TRP A 14 3.45 -9.16 18.68
CA TRP A 14 2.02 -9.25 18.38
C TRP A 14 1.80 -9.87 16.99
N MET A 15 2.53 -9.42 15.97
CA MET A 15 2.44 -9.97 14.61
C MET A 15 2.75 -11.46 14.57
N ALA A 16 3.75 -11.92 15.35
CA ALA A 16 4.13 -13.33 15.45
C ALA A 16 3.06 -14.24 16.05
N LEU A 17 2.10 -13.68 16.80
CA LEU A 17 0.95 -14.43 17.32
C LEU A 17 -0.12 -14.66 16.26
N HIS A 18 -0.16 -13.84 15.21
CA HIS A 18 -1.25 -13.84 14.21
C HIS A 18 -0.82 -14.36 12.84
N THR A 19 0.48 -14.34 12.52
CA THR A 19 1.00 -14.83 11.25
C THR A 19 2.40 -15.41 11.38
N ALA A 20 2.77 -16.28 10.43
CA ALA A 20 4.15 -16.74 10.32
C ALA A 20 5.09 -15.59 9.99
N ILE A 21 6.27 -15.58 10.61
CA ILE A 21 7.27 -14.54 10.39
C ILE A 21 8.37 -15.02 9.43
N VAL A 22 8.58 -14.28 8.36
CA VAL A 22 9.70 -14.44 7.45
C VAL A 22 10.87 -13.61 7.95
N ARG A 23 11.74 -14.20 8.79
CA ARG A 23 12.82 -13.47 9.49
C ARG A 23 13.77 -12.70 8.57
N ARG A 24 14.09 -13.27 7.39
CA ARG A 24 14.93 -12.61 6.39
C ARG A 24 14.30 -11.31 5.89
N ASP A 25 13.01 -11.33 5.60
CA ASP A 25 12.29 -10.18 5.10
C ASP A 25 12.09 -9.13 6.19
N LEU A 26 11.93 -9.56 7.44
CA LEU A 26 11.87 -8.67 8.60
C LEU A 26 13.21 -7.95 8.83
N ALA A 27 14.33 -8.65 8.71
CA ALA A 27 15.65 -8.02 8.77
C ALA A 27 15.86 -6.99 7.65
N LEU A 28 15.39 -7.32 6.42
CA LEU A 28 15.40 -6.37 5.30
C LEU A 28 14.51 -5.15 5.58
N LYS A 29 13.37 -5.33 6.25
CA LYS A 29 12.48 -4.23 6.69
C LYS A 29 13.26 -3.28 7.60
N HIS A 30 13.90 -3.81 8.64
CA HIS A 30 14.69 -2.99 9.59
C HIS A 30 15.80 -2.21 8.89
N GLN A 31 16.55 -2.86 8.00
CA GLN A 31 17.58 -2.18 7.22
C GLN A 31 17.00 -1.02 6.41
N ARG A 32 15.94 -1.26 5.65
CA ARG A 32 15.30 -0.21 4.84
C ARG A 32 14.71 0.93 5.67
N MET A 33 14.18 0.62 6.86
CA MET A 33 13.69 1.64 7.80
C MET A 33 14.83 2.53 8.31
N ALA A 34 16.03 1.97 8.53
CA ALA A 34 17.19 2.74 8.94
C ALA A 34 17.77 3.63 7.83
N ASP A 35 17.61 3.21 6.57
CA ASP A 35 18.19 3.89 5.42
C ASP A 35 17.38 5.14 4.99
N SER A 36 16.07 5.23 5.34
CA SER A 36 15.22 6.31 4.83
C SER A 36 14.04 6.63 5.75
N PRO A 37 13.88 7.92 6.17
CA PRO A 37 12.72 8.37 6.93
C PRO A 37 11.38 8.13 6.21
N PHE A 38 11.34 8.26 4.89
CA PHE A 38 10.15 7.98 4.10
C PHE A 38 9.78 6.48 4.14
N VAL A 39 10.78 5.60 4.04
CA VAL A 39 10.58 4.15 4.19
C VAL A 39 10.17 3.81 5.62
N PHE A 40 10.75 4.49 6.62
CA PHE A 40 10.35 4.35 8.02
C PHE A 40 8.87 4.70 8.23
N LEU A 41 8.40 5.84 7.71
CA LEU A 41 6.99 6.23 7.75
C LEU A 41 6.10 5.10 7.23
N ARG A 42 6.36 4.57 6.03
CA ARG A 42 5.59 3.49 5.39
C ARG A 42 5.64 2.15 6.12
N ALA A 43 6.72 1.89 6.83
CA ALA A 43 6.94 0.61 7.53
C ALA A 43 6.35 0.57 8.94
N THR A 44 5.96 1.70 9.50
CA THR A 44 5.65 1.85 10.93
C THR A 44 4.32 2.52 11.20
N PHE A 45 3.27 2.13 10.46
CA PHE A 45 1.93 2.70 10.68
C PHE A 45 1.45 2.46 12.13
N TYR A 46 1.72 1.29 12.71
CA TYR A 46 1.46 1.02 14.13
C TYR A 46 2.04 2.09 15.06
N ARG A 47 3.22 2.63 14.73
CA ARG A 47 3.85 3.70 15.51
C ARG A 47 3.18 5.05 15.29
N TRP A 48 2.70 5.29 14.08
CA TRP A 48 1.93 6.47 13.75
C TRP A 48 0.65 6.55 14.58
N VAL A 49 -0.11 5.46 14.64
CA VAL A 49 -1.36 5.37 15.43
C VAL A 49 -1.11 5.63 16.91
N ASP A 50 -0.01 5.11 17.47
CA ASP A 50 0.39 5.37 18.86
C ASP A 50 0.73 6.85 19.13
N LEU A 51 1.33 7.53 18.16
CA LEU A 51 1.83 8.89 18.33
C LEU A 51 0.79 9.95 18.01
N PHE A 52 -0.04 9.72 17.02
CA PHE A 52 -1.00 10.69 16.49
C PHE A 52 -1.86 11.35 17.58
N PRO A 53 -2.46 10.62 18.55
CA PRO A 53 -3.26 11.22 19.59
C PRO A 53 -2.48 12.19 20.51
N THR A 54 -1.18 12.00 20.63
CA THR A 54 -0.33 12.86 21.47
C THR A 54 0.20 14.05 20.70
N VAL A 55 0.61 13.84 19.45
CA VAL A 55 1.25 14.88 18.62
C VAL A 55 0.23 15.80 17.97
N CYS A 56 -0.94 15.26 17.62
CA CYS A 56 -2.04 15.96 16.97
C CYS A 56 -3.29 15.97 17.87
N SER A 57 -3.10 16.19 19.17
CA SER A 57 -4.18 16.14 20.18
C SER A 57 -5.36 17.06 19.88
N ASP A 58 -5.09 18.21 19.27
CA ASP A 58 -6.07 19.21 18.84
C ASP A 58 -6.93 18.76 17.64
N LEU A 59 -6.53 17.71 16.95
CA LEU A 59 -7.25 17.13 15.80
C LEU A 59 -8.07 15.87 16.18
N MET A 60 -7.95 15.38 17.40
CA MET A 60 -8.59 14.12 17.81
C MET A 60 -10.12 14.17 17.87
N ASP A 61 -10.69 15.37 18.04
CA ASP A 61 -12.14 15.57 18.05
C ASP A 61 -12.77 15.57 16.62
N SER A 62 -11.94 15.38 15.60
CA SER A 62 -12.42 15.30 14.22
C SER A 62 -13.29 14.06 13.99
N PRO A 63 -14.31 14.12 13.10
CA PRO A 63 -15.15 12.97 12.80
C PRO A 63 -14.37 11.73 12.39
N HIS A 64 -14.76 10.58 12.95
CA HIS A 64 -14.20 9.28 12.59
C HIS A 64 -14.86 8.77 11.30
N LEU A 65 -14.06 8.41 10.31
CA LEU A 65 -14.48 7.80 9.07
C LEU A 65 -13.66 6.54 8.81
N MET A 66 -14.02 5.78 7.78
CA MET A 66 -13.15 4.74 7.25
C MET A 66 -11.95 5.41 6.58
N ALA A 67 -10.86 5.55 7.31
CA ALA A 67 -9.62 6.10 6.83
C ALA A 67 -8.79 5.03 6.11
N VAL A 68 -7.90 5.45 5.21
CA VAL A 68 -6.94 4.56 4.53
C VAL A 68 -5.88 4.06 5.51
N GLY A 69 -5.54 4.89 6.50
CA GLY A 69 -4.54 4.61 7.52
C GLY A 69 -3.13 4.89 7.02
N ASP A 70 -2.49 3.96 6.30
CA ASP A 70 -1.14 4.16 5.75
C ASP A 70 -1.16 4.97 4.44
N LEU A 71 -1.79 6.15 4.46
CA LEU A 71 -1.83 7.02 3.28
C LEU A 71 -0.51 7.78 3.10
N HIS A 72 0.07 7.68 1.91
CA HIS A 72 1.30 8.36 1.50
C HIS A 72 1.36 8.55 -0.02
N VAL A 73 2.26 9.41 -0.53
CA VAL A 73 2.33 9.78 -1.97
C VAL A 73 2.53 8.59 -2.91
N GLU A 74 3.16 7.51 -2.46
CA GLU A 74 3.34 6.30 -3.28
C GLU A 74 2.17 5.29 -3.16
N ASN A 75 1.15 5.58 -2.35
CA ASN A 75 -0.03 4.74 -2.22
C ASN A 75 -1.12 5.06 -3.25
N PHE A 76 -0.81 5.86 -4.24
CA PHE A 76 -1.72 6.13 -5.35
C PHE A 76 -1.31 5.36 -6.60
N GLY A 77 -2.30 4.94 -7.38
CA GLY A 77 -2.06 4.20 -8.60
C GLY A 77 -3.29 4.02 -9.45
N THR A 78 -3.20 3.10 -10.39
CA THR A 78 -4.26 2.83 -11.36
C THR A 78 -4.75 1.41 -11.27
N TRP A 79 -6.05 1.24 -11.47
CA TRP A 79 -6.68 -0.06 -11.72
C TRP A 79 -7.82 0.09 -12.72
N ARG A 80 -8.40 -1.03 -13.14
CA ARG A 80 -9.62 -1.01 -13.92
C ARG A 80 -10.81 -1.21 -13.02
N ASP A 81 -11.82 -0.35 -13.20
CA ASP A 81 -13.11 -0.48 -12.51
C ASP A 81 -13.95 -1.63 -13.12
N ARG A 82 -15.17 -1.80 -12.61
CA ARG A 82 -16.08 -2.86 -13.06
C ARG A 82 -16.42 -2.75 -14.54
N GLU A 83 -16.47 -1.55 -15.09
CA GLU A 83 -16.72 -1.27 -16.52
C GLU A 83 -15.46 -1.32 -17.38
N GLY A 84 -14.30 -1.69 -16.80
CA GLY A 84 -13.03 -1.77 -17.49
C GLY A 84 -12.33 -0.43 -17.72
N ARG A 85 -12.85 0.68 -17.16
CA ARG A 85 -12.28 2.02 -17.30
C ARG A 85 -11.02 2.15 -16.41
N LEU A 86 -10.00 2.82 -16.92
CA LEU A 86 -8.80 3.11 -16.14
C LEU A 86 -9.09 4.23 -15.15
N VAL A 87 -8.97 3.94 -13.86
CA VAL A 87 -9.19 4.88 -12.76
C VAL A 87 -7.91 5.09 -11.96
N TRP A 88 -7.83 6.23 -11.29
CA TRP A 88 -6.75 6.60 -10.38
C TRP A 88 -7.27 6.72 -8.96
N GLY A 89 -6.50 6.27 -7.98
CA GLY A 89 -6.83 6.43 -6.57
C GLY A 89 -5.88 5.65 -5.66
N VAL A 90 -6.31 5.40 -4.44
CA VAL A 90 -5.53 4.66 -3.43
C VAL A 90 -5.49 3.18 -3.77
N ASN A 91 -4.31 2.58 -3.73
CA ASN A 91 -4.08 1.17 -4.11
C ASN A 91 -4.05 0.20 -2.94
N ASP A 92 -3.61 0.63 -1.78
CA ASP A 92 -3.38 -0.23 -0.61
C ASP A 92 -4.25 0.23 0.56
N LEU A 93 -5.17 -0.63 0.97
CA LEU A 93 -6.14 -0.40 2.02
C LEU A 93 -5.95 -1.39 3.20
N ASP A 94 -4.78 -1.99 3.32
CA ASP A 94 -4.51 -3.02 4.34
C ASP A 94 -4.65 -2.51 5.78
N GLU A 95 -4.37 -1.23 5.99
CA GLU A 95 -4.42 -0.57 7.30
C GLU A 95 -5.70 0.29 7.45
N ALA A 96 -6.70 0.08 6.55
CA ALA A 96 -7.93 0.85 6.61
C ALA A 96 -8.73 0.53 7.88
N SER A 97 -9.05 1.58 8.62
CA SER A 97 -9.75 1.47 9.90
C SER A 97 -10.51 2.75 10.24
N SER A 98 -11.33 2.71 11.31
CA SER A 98 -12.05 3.89 11.78
C SER A 98 -11.11 4.83 12.55
N LEU A 99 -10.73 5.94 11.91
CA LEU A 99 -9.83 6.96 12.47
C LEU A 99 -10.42 8.36 12.24
N PRO A 100 -9.97 9.39 12.99
CA PRO A 100 -10.23 10.77 12.62
C PRO A 100 -9.83 11.01 11.17
N TYR A 101 -10.72 11.59 10.33
CA TYR A 101 -10.46 11.75 8.89
C TYR A 101 -9.17 12.54 8.59
N VAL A 102 -8.81 13.45 9.48
CA VAL A 102 -7.59 14.27 9.39
C VAL A 102 -6.31 13.43 9.50
N ASN A 103 -6.39 12.21 10.04
CA ASN A 103 -5.24 11.29 10.10
C ASN A 103 -4.61 11.08 8.72
N ASP A 104 -5.44 10.80 7.72
CA ASP A 104 -4.98 10.55 6.36
C ASP A 104 -4.37 11.81 5.71
N LEU A 105 -4.99 12.98 5.95
CA LEU A 105 -4.48 14.25 5.41
C LEU A 105 -3.12 14.62 6.02
N VAL A 106 -2.97 14.51 7.33
CA VAL A 106 -1.71 14.79 8.02
C VAL A 106 -0.63 13.79 7.61
N ARG A 107 -0.99 12.52 7.47
CA ARG A 107 -0.04 11.49 7.05
C ARG A 107 0.40 11.67 5.61
N LEU A 108 -0.52 12.01 4.71
CA LEU A 108 -0.19 12.36 3.32
C LEU A 108 0.74 13.56 3.26
N ALA A 109 0.43 14.65 3.97
CA ALA A 109 1.28 15.83 4.05
C ALA A 109 2.67 15.50 4.62
N THR A 110 2.75 14.67 5.66
CA THR A 110 4.03 14.20 6.23
C THR A 110 4.85 13.43 5.17
N SER A 111 4.20 12.58 4.39
CA SER A 111 4.88 11.85 3.31
C SER A 111 5.41 12.78 2.21
N VAL A 112 4.70 13.87 1.91
CA VAL A 112 5.17 14.92 0.98
C VAL A 112 6.40 15.63 1.55
N ALA A 113 6.37 16.02 2.84
CA ALA A 113 7.52 16.65 3.49
C ALA A 113 8.79 15.81 3.37
N LEU A 114 8.67 14.50 3.67
CA LEU A 114 9.78 13.56 3.55
C LEU A 114 10.25 13.36 2.10
N GLY A 115 9.34 13.42 1.12
CA GLY A 115 9.69 13.38 -0.30
C GLY A 115 10.43 14.65 -0.76
N ILE A 116 10.09 15.82 -0.22
CA ILE A 116 10.80 17.08 -0.46
C ILE A 116 12.21 17.03 0.14
N ASP A 117 12.35 16.58 1.39
CA ASP A 117 13.64 16.46 2.07
C ASP A 117 14.60 15.51 1.33
N ARG A 118 14.08 14.46 0.72
CA ARG A 118 14.86 13.54 -0.14
C ARG A 118 15.25 14.14 -1.49
N GLY A 119 14.62 15.23 -1.91
CA GLY A 119 14.78 15.82 -3.23
C GLY A 119 14.00 15.12 -4.35
N ASP A 120 13.09 14.20 -4.00
CA ASP A 120 12.22 13.52 -4.97
C ASP A 120 11.08 14.42 -5.46
N LEU A 121 10.63 15.34 -4.61
CA LEU A 121 9.58 16.31 -4.91
C LEU A 121 10.15 17.74 -4.90
N ARG A 122 9.94 18.47 -6.00
CA ARG A 122 10.41 19.86 -6.17
C ARG A 122 9.25 20.84 -6.07
N LEU A 123 8.69 20.97 -4.87
CA LEU A 123 7.60 21.90 -4.58
C LEU A 123 7.76 22.46 -3.17
N ARG A 124 7.06 23.56 -2.86
CA ARG A 124 7.02 24.10 -1.50
C ARG A 124 6.03 23.31 -0.66
N PHE A 125 6.39 23.01 0.57
CA PHE A 125 5.54 22.23 1.48
C PHE A 125 4.17 22.87 1.72
N GLY A 126 4.12 24.21 1.89
CA GLY A 126 2.85 24.95 2.04
C GLY A 126 1.91 24.76 0.85
N ASP A 127 2.44 24.89 -0.37
CA ASP A 127 1.65 24.71 -1.61
C ASP A 127 1.09 23.27 -1.71
N ALA A 128 1.85 22.30 -1.24
CA ALA A 128 1.40 20.91 -1.20
C ALA A 128 0.26 20.68 -0.19
N CYS A 129 0.36 21.29 1.00
CA CYS A 129 -0.69 21.21 2.01
C CYS A 129 -1.98 21.87 1.51
N GLU A 130 -1.89 23.04 0.89
CA GLU A 130 -3.03 23.72 0.27
C GLU A 130 -3.68 22.83 -0.80
N ALA A 131 -2.87 22.26 -1.71
CA ALA A 131 -3.38 21.38 -2.76
C ALA A 131 -4.06 20.09 -2.21
N ILE A 132 -3.55 19.52 -1.11
CA ILE A 132 -4.18 18.37 -0.43
C ILE A 132 -5.54 18.78 0.12
N CYS A 133 -5.63 19.91 0.84
CA CYS A 133 -6.88 20.39 1.41
C CYS A 133 -7.89 20.77 0.33
N ASP A 134 -7.49 21.51 -0.69
CA ASP A 134 -8.35 21.92 -1.79
C ASP A 134 -8.88 20.73 -2.58
N GLY A 135 -8.01 19.75 -2.87
CA GLY A 135 -8.40 18.51 -3.54
C GLY A 135 -9.39 17.69 -2.73
N TYR A 136 -9.18 17.60 -1.42
CA TYR A 136 -10.09 16.89 -0.51
C TYR A 136 -11.47 17.58 -0.46
N LEU A 137 -11.50 18.89 -0.25
CA LEU A 137 -12.75 19.68 -0.21
C LEU A 137 -13.49 19.63 -1.55
N SER A 138 -12.79 19.84 -2.66
CA SER A 138 -13.38 19.74 -4.00
C SER A 138 -13.96 18.36 -4.29
N SER A 139 -13.32 17.30 -3.83
CA SER A 139 -13.84 15.93 -3.97
C SER A 139 -15.12 15.72 -3.16
N LEU A 140 -15.20 16.28 -1.95
CA LEU A 140 -16.44 16.22 -1.14
C LEU A 140 -17.57 16.97 -1.81
N ASP A 141 -17.31 18.17 -2.34
CA ASP A 141 -18.32 18.99 -3.05
C ASP A 141 -18.88 18.28 -4.29
N CYS A 142 -18.05 17.48 -4.97
CA CYS A 142 -18.46 16.65 -6.11
C CYS A 142 -19.02 15.27 -5.71
N GLY A 143 -19.23 14.99 -4.42
CA GLY A 143 -19.75 13.72 -3.93
C GLY A 143 -18.80 12.53 -4.04
N GLY A 144 -17.49 12.76 -4.16
CA GLY A 144 -16.47 11.71 -4.21
C GLY A 144 -16.44 10.94 -5.53
N GLU A 145 -16.64 11.60 -6.66
CA GLU A 145 -16.58 10.95 -7.97
C GLU A 145 -15.23 10.29 -8.25
N PRO A 146 -15.21 9.08 -8.86
CA PRO A 146 -13.95 8.42 -9.21
C PRO A 146 -13.20 9.20 -10.28
N ILE A 147 -11.86 9.24 -10.15
CA ILE A 147 -10.97 9.87 -11.13
C ILE A 147 -10.77 8.91 -12.30
N VAL A 148 -11.58 9.07 -13.35
CA VAL A 148 -11.48 8.29 -14.59
C VAL A 148 -10.46 8.95 -15.53
N LEU A 149 -9.35 8.25 -15.81
CA LEU A 149 -8.20 8.79 -16.53
C LEU A 149 -8.41 8.93 -18.04
N SER A 150 -9.32 8.15 -18.63
CA SER A 150 -9.43 8.04 -20.09
C SER A 150 -9.91 9.31 -20.79
N GLU A 151 -10.70 10.16 -20.12
CA GLU A 151 -11.43 11.24 -20.78
C GLU A 151 -11.15 12.63 -20.22
N ARG A 152 -10.90 12.75 -18.91
CA ARG A 152 -10.82 14.04 -18.23
C ARG A 152 -9.43 14.43 -17.68
N HIS A 153 -8.54 13.48 -17.48
CA HIS A 153 -7.29 13.68 -16.73
C HIS A 153 -6.05 13.25 -17.53
N ARG A 154 -5.85 13.80 -18.72
CA ARG A 154 -4.77 13.39 -19.65
C ARG A 154 -3.39 13.47 -19.02
N ALA A 155 -3.05 14.59 -18.37
CA ALA A 155 -1.74 14.76 -17.73
C ALA A 155 -1.47 13.69 -16.66
N LEU A 156 -2.47 13.38 -15.81
CA LEU A 156 -2.35 12.32 -14.81
C LEU A 156 -2.28 10.92 -15.47
N ARG A 157 -3.00 10.71 -16.56
CA ARG A 157 -2.90 9.48 -17.37
C ARG A 157 -1.51 9.28 -17.93
N ASP A 158 -0.89 10.33 -18.48
CA ASP A 158 0.44 10.25 -19.08
C ASP A 158 1.50 9.88 -18.02
N VAL A 159 1.39 10.45 -16.82
CA VAL A 159 2.22 10.05 -15.67
C VAL A 159 1.94 8.60 -15.24
N ALA A 160 0.66 8.21 -15.19
CA ALA A 160 0.25 6.89 -14.73
C ALA A 160 0.62 5.76 -15.72
N LEU A 161 0.72 6.06 -17.00
CA LEU A 161 1.07 5.11 -18.08
C LEU A 161 2.51 5.30 -18.58
N SER A 162 3.38 5.95 -17.80
CA SER A 162 4.78 6.16 -18.17
C SER A 162 5.52 4.83 -18.42
N GLU A 163 6.64 4.88 -19.16
CA GLU A 163 7.51 3.73 -19.50
C GLU A 163 7.98 2.92 -18.26
N ALA A 164 7.95 3.51 -17.09
CA ALA A 164 8.24 2.80 -15.84
C ALA A 164 7.28 1.62 -15.56
N ARG A 165 6.17 1.52 -16.28
CA ARG A 165 5.14 0.47 -16.14
C ARG A 165 5.04 -0.42 -17.39
N ASP A 166 6.17 -0.83 -17.94
CA ASP A 166 6.23 -1.79 -19.06
C ASP A 166 5.61 -3.14 -18.65
N PRO A 167 4.50 -3.58 -19.28
CA PRO A 167 3.89 -4.87 -18.99
C PRO A 167 4.82 -6.06 -19.24
N LYS A 168 5.70 -5.99 -20.25
CA LYS A 168 6.65 -7.07 -20.55
C LYS A 168 7.63 -7.28 -19.41
N LYS A 169 8.17 -6.18 -18.88
CA LYS A 169 9.07 -6.21 -17.73
C LYS A 169 8.35 -6.70 -16.46
N PHE A 170 7.10 -6.29 -16.27
CA PHE A 170 6.30 -6.77 -15.14
C PHE A 170 6.13 -8.30 -15.18
N TRP A 171 5.73 -8.87 -16.33
CA TRP A 171 5.52 -10.31 -16.44
C TRP A 171 6.83 -11.09 -16.35
N ALA A 172 7.92 -10.62 -16.96
CA ALA A 172 9.24 -11.23 -16.77
C ALA A 172 9.65 -11.29 -15.30
N ASN A 173 9.46 -10.20 -14.55
CA ASN A 173 9.72 -10.19 -13.11
C ASN A 173 8.82 -11.17 -12.34
N MET A 174 7.56 -11.36 -12.75
CA MET A 174 6.67 -12.36 -12.13
C MET A 174 7.15 -13.80 -12.40
N GLU A 175 7.65 -14.08 -13.60
CA GLU A 175 8.18 -15.39 -13.98
C GLU A 175 9.50 -15.72 -13.27
N GLU A 176 10.30 -14.72 -12.90
CA GLU A 176 11.55 -14.89 -12.14
C GLU A 176 11.34 -15.15 -10.64
N LEU A 177 10.14 -14.90 -10.10
CA LEU A 177 9.87 -15.14 -8.69
C LEU A 177 10.12 -16.61 -8.31
N PRO A 178 10.71 -16.90 -7.13
CA PRO A 178 10.96 -18.25 -6.67
C PRO A 178 9.68 -19.08 -6.56
N ARG A 179 9.65 -20.24 -7.20
CA ARG A 179 8.55 -21.21 -7.07
C ARG A 179 8.56 -21.84 -5.68
N THR A 180 7.37 -22.13 -5.17
CA THR A 180 7.20 -22.85 -3.89
C THR A 180 6.04 -23.82 -3.94
N THR A 181 6.20 -24.94 -3.24
CA THR A 181 5.12 -25.89 -2.92
C THR A 181 4.75 -25.82 -1.45
N ARG A 182 5.48 -25.04 -0.65
CA ARG A 182 5.25 -24.89 0.79
C ARG A 182 4.24 -23.78 1.03
N VAL A 183 2.96 -24.11 0.86
CA VAL A 183 1.84 -23.19 0.97
C VAL A 183 0.79 -23.83 1.87
N THR A 184 0.20 -23.07 2.78
CA THR A 184 -0.87 -23.58 3.64
C THR A 184 -2.17 -23.75 2.85
N PRO A 185 -3.06 -24.69 3.26
CA PRO A 185 -4.35 -24.88 2.60
C PRO A 185 -5.19 -23.61 2.52
N ASP A 186 -5.11 -22.72 3.52
CA ASP A 186 -5.84 -21.46 3.51
C ASP A 186 -5.35 -20.50 2.42
N VAL A 187 -4.04 -20.41 2.22
CA VAL A 187 -3.46 -19.60 1.12
C VAL A 187 -3.87 -20.16 -0.24
N VAL A 188 -3.81 -21.49 -0.41
CA VAL A 188 -4.27 -22.17 -1.64
C VAL A 188 -5.74 -21.80 -1.91
N ARG A 189 -6.60 -21.95 -0.92
CA ARG A 189 -8.03 -21.62 -1.04
C ARG A 189 -8.26 -20.17 -1.47
N VAL A 190 -7.55 -19.20 -0.84
CA VAL A 190 -7.68 -17.76 -1.17
C VAL A 190 -7.20 -17.49 -2.60
N LEU A 191 -6.08 -18.06 -3.02
CA LEU A 191 -5.58 -17.91 -4.38
C LEU A 191 -6.55 -18.49 -5.41
N GLU A 192 -7.08 -19.70 -5.17
CA GLU A 192 -8.05 -20.35 -6.06
C GLU A 192 -9.38 -19.62 -6.15
N GLN A 193 -9.85 -19.00 -5.05
CA GLN A 193 -11.05 -18.16 -5.06
C GLN A 193 -10.87 -16.89 -5.88
N ALA A 194 -9.64 -16.40 -5.99
CA ALA A 194 -9.31 -15.20 -6.75
C ALA A 194 -9.06 -15.49 -8.24
N LEU A 195 -8.90 -16.74 -8.66
CA LEU A 195 -8.77 -17.13 -10.05
C LEU A 195 -10.13 -17.06 -10.77
N PRO A 196 -10.17 -16.78 -12.08
CA PRO A 196 -11.42 -16.73 -12.86
C PRO A 196 -12.09 -18.12 -12.96
N ASP A 197 -11.32 -19.17 -12.96
CA ASP A 197 -11.74 -20.57 -12.88
C ASP A 197 -10.79 -21.33 -11.97
N ARG A 198 -11.32 -22.15 -11.06
CA ARG A 198 -10.54 -22.97 -10.11
C ARG A 198 -9.74 -24.07 -10.81
N ASN A 199 -10.11 -24.44 -12.01
CA ASN A 199 -9.41 -25.45 -12.80
C ASN A 199 -8.23 -24.90 -13.62
N VAL A 200 -7.98 -23.57 -13.58
CA VAL A 200 -6.84 -22.97 -14.27
C VAL A 200 -5.55 -23.51 -13.65
N PRO A 201 -4.67 -24.15 -14.43
CA PRO A 201 -3.36 -24.56 -13.93
C PRO A 201 -2.53 -23.32 -13.53
N TYR A 202 -1.97 -23.33 -12.34
CA TYR A 202 -1.14 -22.23 -11.85
C TYR A 202 0.10 -22.73 -11.11
N THR A 203 1.08 -21.86 -10.97
CA THR A 203 2.25 -22.08 -10.12
C THR A 203 2.25 -21.08 -8.97
N VAL A 204 2.58 -21.56 -7.76
CA VAL A 204 2.73 -20.64 -6.62
C VAL A 204 4.18 -20.17 -6.51
N ARG A 205 4.34 -18.89 -6.28
CA ARG A 205 5.63 -18.23 -6.12
C ARG A 205 5.65 -17.41 -4.83
N THR A 206 6.83 -17.25 -4.23
CA THR A 206 7.03 -16.32 -3.11
C THR A 206 7.43 -14.95 -3.64
N ARG A 207 6.94 -13.89 -2.99
CA ARG A 207 7.24 -12.50 -3.39
C ARG A 207 7.68 -11.68 -2.19
N VAL A 208 8.77 -10.94 -2.34
CA VAL A 208 9.25 -9.96 -1.38
C VAL A 208 8.89 -8.57 -1.92
N ALA A 209 7.85 -7.95 -1.40
CA ALA A 209 7.38 -6.66 -1.87
C ALA A 209 6.59 -5.92 -0.78
N GLY A 210 6.51 -4.57 -0.91
CA GLY A 210 5.77 -3.71 0.02
C GLY A 210 6.47 -3.58 1.38
N VAL A 211 7.03 -2.41 1.68
CA VAL A 211 7.83 -2.21 2.91
C VAL A 211 7.00 -2.45 4.18
N GLY A 212 5.76 -1.98 4.22
CA GLY A 212 4.85 -2.16 5.36
C GLY A 212 4.63 -3.64 5.71
N SER A 213 4.48 -4.49 4.69
CA SER A 213 4.18 -5.92 4.85
C SER A 213 5.40 -6.85 4.88
N LEU A 214 6.64 -6.33 4.77
CA LEU A 214 7.85 -7.15 4.93
C LEU A 214 7.87 -7.86 6.29
N GLY A 215 8.28 -9.12 6.27
CA GLY A 215 8.23 -10.02 7.42
C GLY A 215 7.00 -10.92 7.44
N ARG A 216 5.96 -10.61 6.66
CA ARG A 216 4.76 -11.45 6.48
C ARG A 216 4.87 -12.29 5.20
N PRO A 217 4.37 -13.53 5.17
CA PRO A 217 4.35 -14.35 3.97
C PRO A 217 3.54 -13.69 2.87
N ARG A 218 4.06 -13.75 1.64
CA ARG A 218 3.39 -13.25 0.45
C ARG A 218 3.56 -14.26 -0.69
N PHE A 219 2.46 -14.65 -1.31
CA PHE A 219 2.42 -15.65 -2.36
C PHE A 219 1.72 -15.11 -3.59
N VAL A 220 2.18 -15.52 -4.77
CA VAL A 220 1.56 -15.19 -6.06
C VAL A 220 1.22 -16.49 -6.78
N ALA A 221 -0.05 -16.67 -7.14
CA ALA A 221 -0.45 -17.63 -8.15
C ALA A 221 -0.21 -17.00 -9.53
N LEU A 222 0.62 -17.62 -10.32
CA LEU A 222 0.91 -17.24 -11.70
C LEU A 222 0.36 -18.30 -12.63
N ALA A 223 -0.51 -17.90 -13.55
CA ALA A 223 -1.21 -18.74 -14.50
C ALA A 223 -1.21 -18.11 -15.88
N GLU A 224 -1.43 -18.95 -16.90
CA GLU A 224 -1.84 -18.52 -18.23
C GLU A 224 -3.33 -18.81 -18.39
N TYR A 225 -4.10 -17.84 -18.84
CA TYR A 225 -5.55 -17.95 -19.00
C TYR A 225 -6.01 -17.21 -20.26
N GLU A 226 -6.74 -17.90 -21.13
CA GLU A 226 -7.28 -17.36 -22.39
C GLU A 226 -6.24 -16.58 -23.23
N GLY A 227 -5.01 -17.11 -23.31
CA GLY A 227 -3.92 -16.56 -24.12
C GLY A 227 -3.17 -15.39 -23.48
N GLY A 228 -3.35 -15.13 -22.18
CA GLY A 228 -2.65 -14.09 -21.45
C GLY A 228 -2.20 -14.51 -20.04
N TRP A 229 -1.19 -13.81 -19.53
CA TRP A 229 -0.74 -13.99 -18.15
C TRP A 229 -1.74 -13.46 -17.12
N LEU A 230 -1.92 -14.21 -16.06
CA LEU A 230 -2.76 -13.89 -14.92
C LEU A 230 -1.95 -14.06 -13.63
N ALA A 231 -1.99 -13.06 -12.76
CA ALA A 231 -1.41 -13.12 -11.42
C ALA A 231 -2.45 -12.82 -10.35
N ARG A 232 -2.44 -13.58 -9.26
CA ARG A 232 -3.22 -13.34 -8.05
C ARG A 232 -2.31 -13.40 -6.84
N GLU A 233 -2.41 -12.42 -5.97
CA GLU A 233 -1.55 -12.33 -4.79
C GLU A 233 -2.36 -12.58 -3.51
N ALA A 234 -1.78 -13.39 -2.63
CA ALA A 234 -2.23 -13.56 -1.26
C ALA A 234 -1.14 -13.03 -0.32
N LYS A 235 -1.49 -12.08 0.53
CA LYS A 235 -0.61 -11.56 1.59
C LYS A 235 -1.29 -11.69 2.95
N ALA A 236 -0.50 -12.01 3.98
CA ALA A 236 -1.00 -11.98 5.34
C ALA A 236 -1.24 -10.52 5.75
N LEU A 237 -2.46 -10.22 6.18
CA LEU A 237 -2.81 -8.92 6.77
C LEU A 237 -2.41 -8.90 8.24
N GLY A 238 -1.94 -7.75 8.74
CA GLY A 238 -1.89 -7.45 10.16
C GLY A 238 -3.12 -6.64 10.47
N LEU A 239 -3.95 -7.12 11.36
CA LEU A 239 -4.97 -6.28 11.95
C LEU A 239 -4.27 -5.30 12.90
N VAL A 240 -4.51 -4.01 12.76
CA VAL A 240 -4.05 -2.96 13.69
C VAL A 240 -5.13 -2.69 14.70
#